data_a568407637c77d3cb140ddea7dd712f4
#
_entry.id   a568407637c77d3cb140ddea7dd712f4
#
_cell.length_a   1.000
_cell.length_b   1.000
_cell.length_c   1.000
_cell.angle_alpha   90.00
_cell.angle_beta   90.00
_cell.angle_gamma   90.00
#
_symmetry.space_group_name_H-M   'P 1'
#
loop_
_entity.id
_entity.type
_entity.pdbx_description
1 polymer ?
#
loop_
_entity_poly.entity_id
_entity_poly.type
_entity_poly.pdbx_seq_one_letter_code
_entity_poly.pdbx_strand_id
1 'polypeptide(L)'
;MTLLNCLLSAWYGLPFVSPNNILVTTINGTGSLIEAIYVVIFLIFAERRIRLRMLGLLGVVTSIFAAVVLISLLALHGNGRKIFCGLAATIFSICMYASPLSIMRLVIKTKSVEFMPFLLSLSVFLCGTSWFIYGLLGRDPFIIIPNGCGSFLGLTQLVLYAMYRKNKGPAARPGKGEAAAAAAEVEDAKKVATAVELADATTNKVADTVADGKVASQV
;
A
#
# COMPACT_ATOMS: atom_id res chain seq x y z
N MET A 1 -4.67 6.60 -3.00
CA MET A 1 -5.49 5.44 -2.57
C MET A 1 -4.91 4.75 -1.35
N THR A 2 -3.61 4.47 -1.29
CA THR A 2 -2.95 3.79 -0.16
C THR A 2 -3.16 4.53 1.17
N LEU A 3 -2.97 5.85 1.19
CA LEU A 3 -3.23 6.68 2.38
C LEU A 3 -4.66 6.49 2.92
N LEU A 4 -5.68 6.54 2.05
CA LEU A 4 -7.07 6.35 2.46
C LEU A 4 -7.30 4.95 3.03
N ASN A 5 -6.76 3.92 2.38
CA ASN A 5 -6.87 2.55 2.86
C ASN A 5 -6.20 2.37 4.23
N CYS A 6 -5.01 2.93 4.43
CA CYS A 6 -4.31 2.89 5.72
C CYS A 6 -5.11 3.63 6.80
N LEU A 7 -5.66 4.81 6.51
CA LEU A 7 -6.50 5.57 7.45
C LEU A 7 -7.76 4.80 7.86
N LEU A 8 -8.48 4.23 6.88
CA LEU A 8 -9.70 3.45 7.15
C LEU A 8 -9.39 2.17 7.93
N SER A 9 -8.33 1.47 7.58
CA SER A 9 -7.91 0.25 8.28
C SER A 9 -7.41 0.56 9.70
N ALA A 10 -6.66 1.67 9.89
CA ALA A 10 -6.25 2.11 11.21
C ALA A 10 -7.46 2.46 12.09
N TRP A 11 -8.45 3.16 11.52
CA TRP A 11 -9.69 3.48 12.21
C TRP A 11 -10.48 2.23 12.59
N TYR A 12 -10.58 1.27 11.66
CA TYR A 12 -11.25 0.00 11.90
C TYR A 12 -10.63 -0.80 13.05
N GLY A 13 -9.30 -0.81 13.17
CA GLY A 13 -8.58 -1.57 14.20
C GLY A 13 -8.64 -0.96 15.60
N LEU A 14 -9.20 0.26 15.77
CA LEU A 14 -9.29 0.89 17.09
C LEU A 14 -10.14 0.06 18.06
N PRO A 15 -9.77 -0.03 19.35
CA PRO A 15 -10.44 -0.91 20.32
C PRO A 15 -11.93 -0.66 20.48
N PHE A 16 -12.40 0.57 20.29
CA PHE A 16 -13.83 0.93 20.39
C PHE A 16 -14.61 0.66 19.09
N VAL A 17 -13.91 0.31 17.98
CA VAL A 17 -14.54 -0.12 16.72
C VAL A 17 -14.46 -1.63 16.58
N SER A 18 -13.26 -2.19 16.70
CA SER A 18 -13.00 -3.63 16.58
C SER A 18 -12.08 -4.08 17.72
N PRO A 19 -12.62 -4.60 18.83
CA PRO A 19 -11.82 -5.12 19.94
C PRO A 19 -10.81 -6.18 19.47
N ASN A 20 -9.61 -6.17 20.07
CA ASN A 20 -8.50 -7.10 19.81
C ASN A 20 -7.78 -6.93 18.45
N ASN A 21 -8.04 -5.85 17.71
CA ASN A 21 -7.40 -5.55 16.42
C ASN A 21 -6.38 -4.40 16.49
N ILE A 22 -5.78 -4.17 17.66
CA ILE A 22 -4.81 -3.07 17.85
C ILE A 22 -3.61 -3.14 16.90
N LEU A 23 -3.19 -4.36 16.50
CA LEU A 23 -2.11 -4.56 15.52
C LEU A 23 -2.49 -3.95 14.16
N VAL A 24 -3.76 -4.03 13.75
CA VAL A 24 -4.24 -3.39 12.52
C VAL A 24 -4.09 -1.88 12.61
N THR A 25 -4.45 -1.28 13.76
CA THR A 25 -4.30 0.16 13.99
C THR A 25 -2.85 0.60 13.96
N THR A 26 -1.97 -0.09 14.66
CA THR A 26 -0.55 0.32 14.78
C THR A 26 0.16 0.25 13.43
N ILE A 27 0.03 -0.85 12.70
CA ILE A 27 0.68 -1.02 11.39
C ILE A 27 0.11 -0.05 10.36
N ASN A 28 -1.21 0.05 10.26
CA ASN A 28 -1.83 0.96 9.28
C ASN A 28 -1.69 2.44 9.69
N GLY A 29 -1.64 2.75 10.98
CA GLY A 29 -1.33 4.08 11.48
C GLY A 29 0.09 4.52 11.10
N THR A 30 1.08 3.64 11.27
CA THR A 30 2.45 3.86 10.79
C THR A 30 2.49 4.02 9.27
N GLY A 31 1.77 3.15 8.53
CA GLY A 31 1.62 3.27 7.08
C GLY A 31 1.02 4.61 6.66
N SER A 32 -0.02 5.08 7.35
CA SER A 32 -0.62 6.41 7.10
C SER A 32 0.37 7.55 7.29
N LEU A 33 1.22 7.48 8.31
CA LEU A 33 2.23 8.49 8.57
C LEU A 33 3.28 8.52 7.45
N ILE A 34 3.77 7.36 7.03
CA ILE A 34 4.74 7.25 5.93
C ILE A 34 4.15 7.78 4.63
N GLU A 35 2.92 7.39 4.31
CA GLU A 35 2.21 7.87 3.11
C GLU A 35 1.97 9.39 3.16
N ALA A 36 1.65 9.94 4.33
CA ALA A 36 1.50 11.39 4.49
C ALA A 36 2.83 12.13 4.24
N ILE A 37 3.94 11.59 4.73
CA ILE A 37 5.28 12.14 4.46
C ILE A 37 5.56 12.12 2.94
N TYR A 38 5.28 11.02 2.25
CA TYR A 38 5.46 10.95 0.79
C TYR A 38 4.60 11.95 0.05
N VAL A 39 3.34 12.13 0.46
CA VAL A 39 2.44 13.13 -0.13
C VAL A 39 2.99 14.54 0.09
N VAL A 40 3.50 14.87 1.27
CA VAL A 40 4.09 16.18 1.56
C VAL A 40 5.34 16.42 0.70
N ILE A 41 6.26 15.45 0.65
CA ILE A 41 7.47 15.56 -0.20
C ILE A 41 7.06 15.77 -1.66
N PHE A 42 6.11 14.96 -2.16
CA PHE A 42 5.61 15.11 -3.52
C PHE A 42 5.01 16.50 -3.77
N LEU A 43 4.22 17.05 -2.85
CA LEU A 43 3.62 18.38 -2.99
C LEU A 43 4.66 19.49 -3.01
N ILE A 44 5.80 19.33 -2.32
CA ILE A 44 6.89 20.31 -2.32
C ILE A 44 7.57 20.36 -3.69
N PHE A 45 7.86 19.20 -4.30
CA PHE A 45 8.64 19.10 -5.53
C PHE A 45 7.80 19.04 -6.81
N ALA A 46 6.48 18.86 -6.72
CA ALA A 46 5.60 18.74 -7.88
C ALA A 46 5.38 20.11 -8.58
N GLU A 47 5.25 20.09 -9.90
CA GLU A 47 4.81 21.24 -10.70
C GLU A 47 3.42 21.72 -10.27
N ARG A 48 3.16 23.02 -10.42
CA ARG A 48 1.91 23.67 -9.98
C ARG A 48 0.64 22.95 -10.47
N ARG A 49 0.61 22.50 -11.71
CA ARG A 49 -0.56 21.80 -12.29
C ARG A 49 -0.81 20.44 -11.64
N ILE A 50 0.26 19.69 -11.39
CA ILE A 50 0.20 18.37 -10.75
C ILE A 50 -0.12 18.53 -9.25
N ARG A 51 0.48 19.52 -8.60
CA ARG A 51 0.20 19.88 -7.20
C ARG A 51 -1.28 20.19 -6.96
N LEU A 52 -1.93 20.97 -7.81
CA LEU A 52 -3.35 21.30 -7.70
C LEU A 52 -4.23 20.04 -7.82
N ARG A 53 -3.90 19.12 -8.73
CA ARG A 53 -4.60 17.84 -8.85
C ARG A 53 -4.44 16.99 -7.60
N MET A 54 -3.22 16.91 -7.06
CA MET A 54 -2.94 16.15 -5.84
C MET A 54 -3.65 16.73 -4.62
N LEU A 55 -3.70 18.06 -4.48
CA LEU A 55 -4.46 18.72 -3.42
C LEU A 55 -5.96 18.43 -3.54
N GLY A 56 -6.51 18.43 -4.77
CA GLY A 56 -7.89 18.03 -5.00
C GLY A 56 -8.16 16.57 -4.58
N LEU A 57 -7.28 15.64 -4.98
CA LEU A 57 -7.39 14.22 -4.56
C LEU A 57 -7.24 14.06 -3.04
N LEU A 58 -6.32 14.80 -2.42
CA LEU A 58 -6.15 14.78 -0.97
C LEU A 58 -7.40 15.31 -0.26
N GLY A 59 -8.04 16.35 -0.79
CA GLY A 59 -9.33 16.84 -0.31
C GLY A 59 -10.42 15.77 -0.37
N VAL A 60 -10.51 15.03 -1.48
CA VAL A 60 -11.45 13.89 -1.62
C VAL A 60 -11.16 12.79 -0.60
N VAL A 61 -9.89 12.39 -0.45
CA VAL A 61 -9.46 11.37 0.54
C VAL A 61 -9.84 11.79 1.95
N THR A 62 -9.54 13.03 2.32
CA THR A 62 -9.85 13.58 3.64
C THR A 62 -11.36 13.65 3.88
N SER A 63 -12.13 14.04 2.86
CA SER A 63 -13.61 14.13 2.96
C SER A 63 -14.23 12.74 3.13
N ILE A 64 -13.78 11.74 2.38
CA ILE A 64 -14.27 10.35 2.52
C ILE A 64 -13.94 9.82 3.91
N PHE A 65 -12.69 9.98 4.36
CA PHE A 65 -12.29 9.53 5.69
C PHE A 65 -13.08 10.23 6.79
N ALA A 66 -13.21 11.56 6.73
CA ALA A 66 -14.01 12.33 7.69
C ALA A 66 -15.48 11.88 7.72
N ALA A 67 -16.10 11.63 6.56
CA ALA A 67 -17.46 11.12 6.49
C ALA A 67 -17.59 9.76 7.18
N VAL A 68 -16.68 8.82 6.93
CA VAL A 68 -16.69 7.50 7.58
C VAL A 68 -16.52 7.64 9.10
N VAL A 69 -15.59 8.48 9.55
CA VAL A 69 -15.37 8.75 10.98
C VAL A 69 -16.62 9.36 11.63
N LEU A 70 -17.18 10.39 11.05
CA LEU A 70 -18.37 11.07 11.59
C LEU A 70 -19.59 10.14 11.66
N ILE A 71 -19.87 9.39 10.58
CA ILE A 71 -20.98 8.42 10.58
C ILE A 71 -20.74 7.35 11.65
N SER A 72 -19.50 6.85 11.74
CA SER A 72 -19.09 5.85 12.73
C SER A 72 -19.29 6.33 14.16
N LEU A 73 -19.01 7.59 14.47
CA LEU A 73 -19.10 8.14 15.81
C LEU A 73 -20.52 8.58 16.18
N LEU A 74 -21.22 9.24 15.25
CA LEU A 74 -22.50 9.90 15.53
C LEU A 74 -23.71 9.00 15.29
N ALA A 75 -23.68 8.17 14.23
CA ALA A 75 -24.84 7.40 13.81
C ALA A 75 -24.79 5.92 14.23
N LEU A 76 -23.61 5.36 14.51
CA LEU A 76 -23.46 3.92 14.70
C LEU A 76 -22.84 3.58 16.06
N HIS A 77 -23.31 2.47 16.66
CA HIS A 77 -22.83 1.97 17.94
C HIS A 77 -22.57 0.46 17.87
N GLY A 78 -21.66 -0.03 18.71
CA GLY A 78 -21.38 -1.46 18.87
C GLY A 78 -21.08 -2.17 17.56
N ASN A 79 -21.79 -3.25 17.28
CA ASN A 79 -21.55 -4.11 16.11
C ASN A 79 -21.85 -3.39 14.77
N GLY A 80 -22.81 -2.48 14.71
CA GLY A 80 -23.09 -1.69 13.50
C GLY A 80 -21.92 -0.83 13.08
N ARG A 81 -21.21 -0.21 14.03
CA ARG A 81 -19.97 0.55 13.80
C ARG A 81 -18.89 -0.34 13.22
N LYS A 82 -18.67 -1.52 13.82
CA LYS A 82 -17.66 -2.50 13.35
C LYS A 82 -17.93 -2.91 11.90
N ILE A 83 -19.18 -3.28 11.58
CA ILE A 83 -19.57 -3.70 10.24
C ILE A 83 -19.36 -2.59 9.22
N PHE A 84 -19.81 -1.37 9.51
CA PHE A 84 -19.69 -0.23 8.61
C PHE A 84 -18.22 0.13 8.32
N CYS A 85 -17.40 0.28 9.36
CA CYS A 85 -15.99 0.59 9.21
C CYS A 85 -15.22 -0.53 8.52
N GLY A 86 -15.53 -1.80 8.85
CA GLY A 86 -14.94 -2.96 8.23
C GLY A 86 -15.29 -3.08 6.74
N LEU A 87 -16.55 -2.83 6.37
CA LEU A 87 -16.95 -2.78 4.95
C LEU A 87 -16.23 -1.66 4.20
N ALA A 88 -16.16 -0.46 4.77
CA ALA A 88 -15.44 0.64 4.15
C ALA A 88 -13.97 0.26 3.91
N ALA A 89 -13.25 -0.22 4.92
CA ALA A 89 -11.86 -0.66 4.78
C ALA A 89 -11.71 -1.77 3.73
N THR A 90 -12.60 -2.78 3.74
CA THR A 90 -12.59 -3.89 2.78
C THR A 90 -12.78 -3.43 1.35
N ILE A 91 -13.77 -2.57 1.09
CA ILE A 91 -14.07 -2.05 -0.27
C ILE A 91 -12.86 -1.30 -0.82
N PHE A 92 -12.28 -0.39 -0.04
CA PHE A 92 -11.10 0.37 -0.50
C PHE A 92 -9.85 -0.52 -0.65
N SER A 93 -9.67 -1.54 0.18
CA SER A 93 -8.61 -2.54 0.01
C SER A 93 -8.77 -3.32 -1.29
N ILE A 94 -9.98 -3.74 -1.63
CA ILE A 94 -10.25 -4.45 -2.88
C ILE A 94 -10.07 -3.54 -4.10
N CYS A 95 -10.48 -2.27 -4.02
CA CYS A 95 -10.25 -1.30 -5.09
C CYS A 95 -8.77 -1.09 -5.42
N MET A 96 -7.87 -1.24 -4.45
CA MET A 96 -6.42 -1.17 -4.68
C MET A 96 -5.90 -2.30 -5.56
N TYR A 97 -6.59 -3.43 -5.66
CA TYR A 97 -6.17 -4.53 -6.52
C TYR A 97 -6.39 -4.28 -8.03
N ALA A 98 -7.03 -3.17 -8.41
CA ALA A 98 -7.13 -2.76 -9.81
C ALA A 98 -5.74 -2.58 -10.46
N SER A 99 -4.76 -2.06 -9.72
CA SER A 99 -3.39 -1.87 -10.17
C SER A 99 -2.67 -3.21 -10.46
N PRO A 100 -2.50 -4.13 -9.49
CA PRO A 100 -1.88 -5.43 -9.78
C PRO A 100 -2.62 -6.24 -10.85
N LEU A 101 -3.95 -6.14 -10.95
CA LEU A 101 -4.72 -6.80 -12.02
C LEU A 101 -4.36 -6.22 -13.40
N SER A 102 -4.19 -4.91 -13.52
CA SER A 102 -3.76 -4.26 -14.76
C SER A 102 -2.37 -4.71 -15.20
N ILE A 103 -1.42 -4.81 -14.27
CA ILE A 103 -0.06 -5.31 -14.54
C ILE A 103 -0.08 -6.78 -14.96
N MET A 104 -0.85 -7.64 -14.29
CA MET A 104 -0.99 -9.04 -14.70
C MET A 104 -1.56 -9.17 -16.11
N ARG A 105 -2.59 -8.37 -16.44
CA ARG A 105 -3.16 -8.32 -17.80
C ARG A 105 -2.10 -7.90 -18.83
N LEU A 106 -1.27 -6.92 -18.49
CA LEU A 106 -0.16 -6.47 -19.34
C LEU A 106 0.85 -7.60 -19.57
N VAL A 107 1.29 -8.28 -18.50
CA VAL A 107 2.22 -9.42 -18.57
C VAL A 107 1.67 -10.55 -19.45
N ILE A 108 0.39 -10.90 -19.30
CA ILE A 108 -0.25 -11.94 -20.14
C ILE A 108 -0.28 -11.51 -21.61
N LYS A 109 -0.55 -10.23 -21.90
CA LYS A 109 -0.63 -9.69 -23.26
C LYS A 109 0.75 -9.56 -23.91
N THR A 110 1.75 -9.10 -23.19
CA THR A 110 3.11 -8.87 -23.70
C THR A 110 4.01 -10.09 -23.60
N LYS A 111 3.61 -11.11 -22.83
CA LYS A 111 4.43 -12.29 -22.50
C LYS A 111 5.78 -11.92 -21.87
N SER A 112 5.89 -10.75 -21.24
CA SER A 112 7.09 -10.20 -20.62
C SER A 112 6.82 -9.84 -19.16
N VAL A 113 7.78 -10.10 -18.27
CA VAL A 113 7.72 -9.78 -16.83
C VAL A 113 8.43 -8.47 -16.49
N GLU A 114 8.76 -7.64 -17.48
CA GLU A 114 9.50 -6.38 -17.31
C GLU A 114 8.86 -5.45 -16.28
N PHE A 115 7.52 -5.41 -16.24
CA PHE A 115 6.74 -4.56 -15.34
C PHE A 115 6.31 -5.25 -14.04
N MET A 116 6.82 -6.48 -13.77
CA MET A 116 6.44 -7.26 -12.59
C MET A 116 7.67 -7.83 -11.88
N PRO A 117 8.35 -7.02 -11.03
CA PRO A 117 9.53 -7.48 -10.29
C PRO A 117 9.20 -8.65 -9.36
N PHE A 118 10.05 -9.67 -9.36
CA PHE A 118 9.86 -10.87 -8.54
C PHE A 118 9.74 -10.58 -7.04
N LEU A 119 10.65 -9.75 -6.50
CA LEU A 119 10.67 -9.43 -5.07
C LEU A 119 9.41 -8.70 -4.63
N LEU A 120 8.88 -7.81 -5.48
CA LEU A 120 7.63 -7.11 -5.18
C LEU A 120 6.45 -8.10 -5.12
N SER A 121 6.33 -8.98 -6.11
CA SER A 121 5.28 -10.00 -6.14
C SER A 121 5.37 -10.97 -4.96
N LEU A 122 6.58 -11.35 -4.57
CA LEU A 122 6.83 -12.19 -3.40
C LEU A 122 6.42 -11.47 -2.11
N SER A 123 6.78 -10.21 -1.96
CA SER A 123 6.42 -9.39 -0.79
C SER A 123 4.91 -9.23 -0.66
N VAL A 124 4.21 -8.98 -1.76
CA VAL A 124 2.74 -8.89 -1.78
C VAL A 124 2.11 -10.21 -1.36
N PHE A 125 2.60 -11.34 -1.88
CA PHE A 125 2.12 -12.67 -1.50
C PHE A 125 2.34 -12.97 -0.01
N LEU A 126 3.55 -12.73 0.50
CA LEU A 126 3.88 -12.99 1.91
C LEU A 126 3.08 -12.08 2.84
N CYS A 127 2.97 -10.79 2.53
CA CYS A 127 2.21 -9.83 3.30
C CYS A 127 0.71 -10.20 3.33
N GLY A 128 0.10 -10.44 2.16
CA GLY A 128 -1.30 -10.84 2.06
C GLY A 128 -1.59 -12.13 2.81
N THR A 129 -0.69 -13.13 2.70
CA THR A 129 -0.84 -14.41 3.41
C THR A 129 -0.72 -14.24 4.92
N SER A 130 0.22 -13.44 5.40
CA SER A 130 0.38 -13.18 6.85
C SER A 130 -0.87 -12.51 7.43
N TRP A 131 -1.41 -11.49 6.75
CA TRP A 131 -2.64 -10.84 7.17
C TRP A 131 -3.88 -11.74 7.04
N PHE A 132 -3.92 -12.60 6.02
CA PHE A 132 -4.99 -13.59 5.88
C PHE A 132 -5.01 -14.57 7.04
N ILE A 133 -3.84 -15.11 7.43
CA ILE A 133 -3.70 -15.99 8.61
C ILE A 133 -4.10 -15.25 9.89
N TYR A 134 -3.63 -14.00 10.06
CA TYR A 134 -4.02 -13.18 11.21
C TYR A 134 -5.54 -12.99 11.29
N GLY A 135 -6.18 -12.70 10.15
CA GLY A 135 -7.64 -12.58 10.07
C GLY A 135 -8.37 -13.87 10.41
N LEU A 136 -7.86 -15.03 9.94
CA LEU A 136 -8.43 -16.35 10.28
C LEU A 136 -8.35 -16.64 11.77
N LEU A 137 -7.20 -16.38 12.39
CA LEU A 137 -7.01 -16.57 13.84
C LEU A 137 -7.93 -15.64 14.65
N GLY A 138 -8.11 -14.41 14.22
CA GLY A 138 -9.02 -13.42 14.81
C GLY A 138 -10.49 -13.61 14.42
N ARG A 139 -10.79 -14.52 13.49
CA ARG A 139 -12.14 -14.73 12.93
C ARG A 139 -12.78 -13.42 12.43
N ASP A 140 -11.98 -12.57 11.81
CA ASP A 140 -12.43 -11.27 11.34
C ASP A 140 -12.59 -11.25 9.81
N PRO A 141 -13.83 -11.31 9.27
CA PRO A 141 -14.08 -11.38 7.84
C PRO A 141 -13.58 -10.15 7.08
N PHE A 142 -13.52 -8.99 7.74
CA PHE A 142 -13.06 -7.74 7.12
C PHE A 142 -11.53 -7.70 6.92
N ILE A 143 -10.80 -8.58 7.61
CA ILE A 143 -9.37 -8.80 7.40
C ILE A 143 -9.17 -10.01 6.48
N ILE A 144 -9.94 -11.09 6.65
CA ILE A 144 -9.83 -12.33 5.86
C ILE A 144 -10.06 -12.05 4.36
N ILE A 145 -11.17 -11.41 4.02
CA ILE A 145 -11.60 -11.26 2.62
C ILE A 145 -10.59 -10.47 1.78
N PRO A 146 -10.22 -9.23 2.12
CA PRO A 146 -9.29 -8.47 1.30
C PRO A 146 -7.89 -9.11 1.24
N ASN A 147 -7.38 -9.62 2.35
CA ASN A 147 -6.05 -10.22 2.38
C ASN A 147 -6.00 -11.60 1.71
N GLY A 148 -7.08 -12.38 1.77
CA GLY A 148 -7.22 -13.60 0.99
C GLY A 148 -7.19 -13.33 -0.52
N CYS A 149 -7.92 -12.32 -0.98
CA CYS A 149 -7.83 -11.85 -2.37
C CYS A 149 -6.41 -11.40 -2.72
N GLY A 150 -5.76 -10.62 -1.85
CA GLY A 150 -4.39 -10.16 -2.03
C GLY A 150 -3.38 -11.29 -2.11
N SER A 151 -3.49 -12.28 -1.23
CA SER A 151 -2.65 -13.50 -1.25
C SER A 151 -2.83 -14.28 -2.55
N PHE A 152 -4.07 -14.49 -2.98
CA PHE A 152 -4.37 -15.16 -4.24
C PHE A 152 -3.80 -14.41 -5.45
N LEU A 153 -3.95 -13.10 -5.50
CA LEU A 153 -3.38 -12.27 -6.57
C LEU A 153 -1.85 -12.31 -6.55
N GLY A 154 -1.22 -12.22 -5.38
CA GLY A 154 0.23 -12.33 -5.22
C GLY A 154 0.75 -13.69 -5.70
N LEU A 155 0.07 -14.78 -5.36
CA LEU A 155 0.40 -16.12 -5.87
C LEU A 155 0.27 -16.16 -7.40
N THR A 156 -0.79 -15.62 -7.95
CA THR A 156 -1.01 -15.55 -9.41
C THR A 156 0.11 -14.77 -10.10
N GLN A 157 0.56 -13.65 -9.52
CA GLN A 157 1.72 -12.89 -10.02
C GLN A 157 3.00 -13.73 -10.04
N LEU A 158 3.28 -14.49 -8.96
CA LEU A 158 4.45 -15.38 -8.90
C LEU A 158 4.38 -16.49 -9.96
N VAL A 159 3.21 -17.06 -10.18
CA VAL A 159 2.99 -18.07 -11.24
C VAL A 159 3.23 -17.46 -12.62
N LEU A 160 2.66 -16.29 -12.91
CA LEU A 160 2.89 -15.58 -14.16
C LEU A 160 4.38 -15.23 -14.35
N TYR A 161 5.04 -14.80 -13.30
CA TYR A 161 6.47 -14.54 -13.33
C TYR A 161 7.25 -15.82 -13.68
N ALA A 162 6.97 -16.96 -13.04
CA ALA A 162 7.62 -18.23 -13.32
C ALA A 162 7.42 -18.69 -14.78
N MET A 163 6.20 -18.47 -15.32
CA MET A 163 5.86 -18.82 -16.70
C MET A 163 6.58 -17.96 -17.75
N TYR A 164 6.64 -16.65 -17.53
CA TYR A 164 7.10 -15.71 -18.55
C TYR A 164 8.52 -15.18 -18.33
N ARG A 165 9.21 -15.51 -17.21
CA ARG A 165 10.60 -15.06 -16.92
C ARG A 165 11.64 -15.41 -17.97
N LYS A 166 11.42 -16.49 -18.73
CA LYS A 166 12.34 -16.97 -19.77
C LYS A 166 12.09 -16.31 -21.14
N ASN A 167 10.96 -15.66 -21.31
CA ASN A 167 10.62 -15.02 -22.57
C ASN A 167 11.29 -13.65 -22.64
N LYS A 168 12.46 -13.60 -23.29
CA LYS A 168 13.15 -12.36 -23.67
C LYS A 168 12.63 -11.84 -25.04
N GLY A 169 11.35 -11.93 -25.31
CA GLY A 169 10.77 -11.38 -26.52
C GLY A 169 10.78 -9.85 -26.53
N PRO A 170 10.90 -9.19 -27.70
CA PRO A 170 10.69 -7.75 -27.77
C PRO A 170 9.27 -7.46 -27.27
N ALA A 171 9.15 -6.63 -26.25
CA ALA A 171 7.88 -6.23 -25.70
C ALA A 171 7.00 -5.67 -26.83
N ALA A 172 5.88 -6.32 -27.11
CA ALA A 172 4.87 -5.72 -27.96
C ALA A 172 4.51 -4.36 -27.31
N ARG A 173 4.74 -3.26 -28.02
CA ARG A 173 4.50 -1.91 -27.50
C ARG A 173 3.06 -1.81 -27.04
N PRO A 174 2.78 -1.61 -25.73
CA PRO A 174 1.43 -1.40 -25.26
C PRO A 174 0.86 -0.12 -25.88
N GLY A 175 -0.45 -0.04 -26.03
CA GLY A 175 -1.10 1.18 -26.51
C GLY A 175 -0.70 2.39 -25.67
N LYS A 176 -0.50 3.56 -26.29
CA LYS A 176 0.08 4.76 -25.66
C LYS A 176 -0.51 5.14 -24.28
N GLY A 177 -1.77 4.80 -24.01
CA GLY A 177 -2.41 5.10 -22.72
C GLY A 177 -2.13 4.06 -21.63
N GLU A 178 -2.06 2.76 -21.97
CA GLU A 178 -1.77 1.68 -21.01
C GLU A 178 -0.28 1.63 -20.65
N ALA A 179 0.60 1.97 -21.59
CA ALA A 179 2.04 2.10 -21.35
C ALA A 179 2.36 3.26 -20.42
N ALA A 180 1.67 4.39 -20.56
CA ALA A 180 1.89 5.55 -19.70
C ALA A 180 1.42 5.28 -18.25
N ALA A 181 0.31 4.58 -18.07
CA ALA A 181 -0.17 4.21 -16.73
C ALA A 181 0.74 3.17 -16.05
N ALA A 182 1.14 2.11 -16.77
CA ALA A 182 2.05 1.10 -16.26
C ALA A 182 3.47 1.65 -16.01
N ALA A 183 3.97 2.54 -16.88
CA ALA A 183 5.26 3.20 -16.69
C ALA A 183 5.25 4.16 -15.52
N ALA A 184 4.15 4.90 -15.27
CA ALA A 184 4.01 5.75 -14.11
C ALA A 184 4.01 4.95 -12.80
N GLU A 185 3.31 3.81 -12.75
CA GLU A 185 3.30 2.93 -11.57
C GLU A 185 4.66 2.26 -11.30
N VAL A 186 5.37 1.84 -12.35
CA VAL A 186 6.73 1.27 -12.22
C VAL A 186 7.74 2.34 -11.84
N GLU A 187 7.60 3.55 -12.36
CA GLU A 187 8.47 4.67 -11.98
C GLU A 187 8.22 5.11 -10.55
N ASP A 188 6.97 5.11 -10.08
CA ASP A 188 6.65 5.36 -8.67
C ASP A 188 7.16 4.24 -7.76
N ALA A 189 7.05 2.98 -8.17
CA ALA A 189 7.61 1.85 -7.42
C ALA A 189 9.15 1.90 -7.36
N LYS A 190 9.83 2.30 -8.45
CA LYS A 190 11.30 2.52 -8.46
C LYS A 190 11.70 3.70 -7.57
N LYS A 191 10.97 4.80 -7.61
CA LYS A 191 11.22 5.98 -6.75
C LYS A 191 11.06 5.62 -5.28
N VAL A 192 10.05 4.82 -4.94
CA VAL A 192 9.84 4.32 -3.57
C VAL A 192 11.00 3.41 -3.13
N ALA A 193 11.44 2.47 -3.99
CA ALA A 193 12.57 1.60 -3.69
C ALA A 193 13.86 2.39 -3.47
N THR A 194 14.15 3.38 -4.34
CA THR A 194 15.32 4.25 -4.21
C THR A 194 15.23 5.15 -2.96
N ALA A 195 14.05 5.66 -2.62
CA ALA A 195 13.86 6.45 -1.42
C ALA A 195 14.03 5.63 -0.13
N VAL A 196 13.60 4.36 -0.14
CA VAL A 196 13.81 3.41 0.96
C VAL A 196 15.30 3.09 1.14
N GLU A 197 16.03 2.82 0.04
CA GLU A 197 17.49 2.63 0.07
C GLU A 197 18.24 3.86 0.60
N LEU A 198 17.82 5.06 0.17
CA LEU A 198 18.43 6.31 0.64
C LEU A 198 18.14 6.57 2.12
N ALA A 199 16.92 6.27 2.58
CA ALA A 199 16.53 6.39 3.98
C ALA A 199 17.32 5.41 4.87
N ASP A 200 17.50 4.17 4.39
CA ASP A 200 18.29 3.16 5.11
C ASP A 200 19.77 3.55 5.20
N ALA A 201 20.36 4.01 4.10
CA ALA A 201 21.72 4.53 4.07
C ALA A 201 21.91 5.76 4.99
N THR A 202 20.90 6.64 5.06
CA THR A 202 20.94 7.82 5.94
C THR A 202 20.80 7.42 7.39
N THR A 203 19.95 6.45 7.72
CA THR A 203 19.75 5.94 9.07
C THR A 203 21.03 5.25 9.57
N ASN A 204 21.69 4.45 8.73
CA ASN A 204 22.96 3.82 9.06
C ASN A 204 24.07 4.86 9.29
N LYS A 205 24.14 5.89 8.45
CA LYS A 205 25.11 6.97 8.61
C LYS A 205 24.91 7.80 9.88
N VAL A 206 23.66 8.04 10.28
CA VAL A 206 23.31 8.70 11.55
C VAL A 206 23.64 7.80 12.73
N ALA A 207 23.40 6.49 12.63
CA ALA A 207 23.75 5.53 13.67
C ALA A 207 25.27 5.46 13.89
N ASP A 208 26.06 5.44 12.83
CA ASP A 208 27.53 5.46 12.91
C ASP A 208 28.05 6.77 13.51
N THR A 209 27.47 7.91 13.12
CA THR A 209 27.86 9.22 13.70
C THR A 209 27.52 9.33 15.19
N VAL A 210 26.42 8.74 15.63
CA VAL A 210 26.02 8.68 17.05
C VAL A 210 26.92 7.71 17.84
N ALA A 211 27.34 6.61 17.21
CA ALA A 211 28.29 5.66 17.81
C ALA A 211 29.68 6.30 18.01
N ASP A 212 30.19 7.00 17.00
CA ASP A 212 31.47 7.72 17.07
C ASP A 212 31.42 8.90 18.06
N GLY A 213 30.30 9.63 18.15
CA GLY A 213 30.13 10.71 19.12
C GLY A 213 30.08 10.23 20.57
N LYS A 214 29.70 8.98 20.87
CA LYS A 214 29.77 8.38 22.20
C LYS A 214 31.18 7.96 22.59
N VAL A 215 32.03 7.62 21.65
CA VAL A 215 33.43 7.26 21.90
C VAL A 215 34.25 8.51 22.22
N ALA A 216 33.94 9.66 21.63
CA ALA A 216 34.63 10.94 21.91
C ALA A 216 34.26 11.58 23.26
N SER A 217 33.24 11.12 23.95
CA SER A 217 32.77 11.64 25.25
C SER A 217 33.27 10.81 26.46
N GLN A 218 34.13 9.82 26.26
CA GLN A 218 34.67 8.95 27.32
C GLN A 218 36.21 8.98 27.43
N VAL A 219 36.89 10.03 26.92
CA VAL A 219 38.33 10.26 27.15
C VAL A 219 38.56 11.50 28.01
#